data_a2bda00fc123fa39f97b1c4284a8b54e
#
_entry.id   a2bda00fc123fa39f97b1c4284a8b54e
#
_cell.length_a   1.000
_cell.length_b   1.000
_cell.length_c   1.000
_cell.angle_alpha   90.00
_cell.angle_beta   90.00
_cell.angle_gamma   90.00
#
_symmetry.space_group_name_H-M   'P 1'
#
loop_
_entity.id
_entity.type
_entity.pdbx_description
1 polymer ?
#
loop_
_entity_poly.entity_id
_entity_poly.type
_entity_poly.pdbx_seq_one_letter_code
_entity_poly.pdbx_strand_id
1 'polypeptide(L)'
;MLRPETSSFGRSVLADAQAHPGQSGFRLLPNSGEAFRARAELIRNAQTSLDLQYYIVQDGLSTRLLIEELLKAADRGVRVRILLDDTTSDGIDEFIATLAAHPNIHIRLFNPLHLGRMTGTTRALGRLLNLSQQHRRMHNKLWLADDAMAIVGGRNLGDEYFDAEPNLNFTDIDLLGAGPVARQLGYSFDQYWNSALSRPIGELYGRLTRKDLSQARRQLDAALIKSREANRILYDQLMSYQARPQLSVWRQEMIWAPSQVMWDAPSKVLSQEPDPHLLLTTQLLPKLESVKHELILISAYFVPAQPGLVFLTGMADSGVDVSLLTNALEATDVPAVHGGYAPYRKALLEHGVHLYELRRQPGDDGRVRYRSGSESSLHSKAMILDRRMTFIGSFNFDPRSVLWNTEVGVMVDSPELAEHVRNLALQGMSPVLSYHVQLQNEQMVWVTEDHQQMHTLKTEPGDWWRRLNAWFAKSVGLERML
;
A
#
# COMPACT_ATOMS: atom_id res chain seq x y z
N MET A 1 -18.68 -15.64 1.28
CA MET A 1 -18.04 -15.58 -0.05
C MET A 1 -19.11 -15.77 -1.11
N LEU A 2 -19.12 -14.91 -2.12
CA LEU A 2 -19.85 -15.16 -3.35
C LEU A 2 -19.04 -16.19 -4.18
N ARG A 3 -19.72 -16.87 -5.08
CA ARG A 3 -19.04 -17.81 -5.97
C ARG A 3 -18.76 -17.12 -7.29
N PRO A 4 -17.51 -17.07 -7.78
CA PRO A 4 -17.18 -16.41 -9.05
C PRO A 4 -17.98 -16.96 -10.24
N GLU A 5 -18.45 -18.22 -10.15
CA GLU A 5 -19.28 -18.87 -11.17
C GLU A 5 -20.64 -18.18 -11.39
N THR A 6 -21.07 -17.33 -10.46
CA THR A 6 -22.37 -16.65 -10.55
C THR A 6 -22.40 -15.52 -11.58
N SER A 7 -21.23 -14.99 -11.98
CA SER A 7 -21.12 -13.94 -13.00
C SER A 7 -20.44 -14.45 -14.28
N SER A 8 -20.72 -13.82 -15.42
CA SER A 8 -20.01 -14.15 -16.66
C SER A 8 -18.55 -13.73 -16.60
N PHE A 9 -18.26 -12.62 -15.92
CA PHE A 9 -16.90 -12.17 -15.64
C PHE A 9 -16.14 -13.22 -14.82
N GLY A 10 -16.70 -13.65 -13.69
CA GLY A 10 -16.08 -14.66 -12.85
C GLY A 10 -15.88 -15.99 -13.58
N ARG A 11 -16.89 -16.47 -14.35
CA ARG A 11 -16.72 -17.67 -15.16
C ARG A 11 -15.59 -17.56 -16.19
N SER A 12 -15.43 -16.40 -16.83
CA SER A 12 -14.34 -16.20 -17.79
C SER A 12 -12.96 -16.26 -17.14
N VAL A 13 -12.80 -15.68 -15.94
CA VAL A 13 -11.55 -15.75 -15.18
C VAL A 13 -11.27 -17.17 -14.68
N LEU A 14 -12.30 -17.89 -14.27
CA LEU A 14 -12.16 -19.29 -13.87
C LEU A 14 -11.74 -20.19 -15.04
N ALA A 15 -12.22 -19.91 -16.25
CA ALA A 15 -11.79 -20.63 -17.44
C ALA A 15 -10.29 -20.46 -17.70
N ASP A 16 -9.75 -19.22 -17.52
CA ASP A 16 -8.30 -18.99 -17.60
C ASP A 16 -7.56 -19.79 -16.54
N ALA A 17 -8.06 -19.79 -15.29
CA ALA A 17 -7.44 -20.49 -14.18
C ALA A 17 -7.49 -22.03 -14.33
N GLN A 18 -8.50 -22.58 -15.02
CA GLN A 18 -8.60 -24.02 -15.31
C GLN A 18 -7.48 -24.50 -16.24
N ALA A 19 -6.94 -23.64 -17.10
CA ALA A 19 -5.80 -23.95 -17.94
C ALA A 19 -4.49 -24.05 -17.12
N HIS A 20 -4.48 -23.58 -15.87
CA HIS A 20 -3.32 -23.50 -14.97
C HIS A 20 -3.64 -24.08 -13.57
N PRO A 21 -3.85 -25.40 -13.44
CA PRO A 21 -4.28 -26.03 -12.17
C PRO A 21 -3.31 -25.72 -11.02
N GLY A 22 -3.85 -25.28 -9.88
CA GLY A 22 -3.07 -24.98 -8.67
C GLY A 22 -2.31 -23.65 -8.71
N GLN A 23 -2.47 -22.88 -9.78
CA GLN A 23 -1.82 -21.57 -9.96
C GLN A 23 -2.84 -20.43 -9.97
N SER A 24 -2.35 -19.24 -9.71
CA SER A 24 -3.07 -17.98 -9.88
C SER A 24 -2.36 -17.14 -10.93
N GLY A 25 -3.13 -16.34 -11.67
CA GLY A 25 -2.58 -15.41 -12.65
C GLY A 25 -2.20 -14.09 -11.99
N PHE A 26 -1.04 -13.54 -12.36
CA PHE A 26 -0.52 -12.30 -11.78
C PHE A 26 -0.08 -11.31 -12.86
N ARG A 27 -0.34 -10.04 -12.59
CA ARG A 27 0.23 -8.91 -13.32
C ARG A 27 0.69 -7.84 -12.33
N LEU A 28 1.92 -7.38 -12.50
CA LEU A 28 2.45 -6.26 -11.74
C LEU A 28 1.84 -4.94 -12.23
N LEU A 29 1.51 -4.05 -11.30
CA LEU A 29 1.00 -2.69 -11.55
C LEU A 29 2.01 -1.68 -10.96
N PRO A 30 3.14 -1.43 -11.66
CA PRO A 30 4.23 -0.64 -11.12
C PRO A 30 4.01 0.86 -11.23
N ASN A 31 3.09 1.28 -12.10
CA ASN A 31 2.82 2.70 -12.30
C ASN A 31 1.39 3.09 -11.91
N SER A 32 1.23 4.34 -11.55
CA SER A 32 -0.02 4.91 -11.03
C SER A 32 -1.17 4.85 -12.03
N GLY A 33 -0.89 5.05 -13.33
CA GLY A 33 -1.89 5.00 -14.38
C GLY A 33 -2.47 3.60 -14.58
N GLU A 34 -1.64 2.55 -14.57
CA GLU A 34 -2.10 1.16 -14.63
C GLU A 34 -2.86 0.77 -13.36
N ALA A 35 -2.38 1.22 -12.19
CA ALA A 35 -3.03 0.95 -10.91
C ALA A 35 -4.43 1.59 -10.82
N PHE A 36 -4.58 2.83 -11.32
CA PHE A 36 -5.87 3.51 -11.41
C PHE A 36 -6.80 2.80 -12.41
N ARG A 37 -6.30 2.52 -13.63
CA ARG A 37 -7.03 1.81 -14.67
C ARG A 37 -7.53 0.45 -14.20
N ALA A 38 -6.68 -0.34 -13.54
CA ALA A 38 -7.03 -1.66 -13.03
C ALA A 38 -8.24 -1.59 -12.08
N ARG A 39 -8.26 -0.62 -11.16
CA ARG A 39 -9.40 -0.42 -10.25
C ARG A 39 -10.67 -0.05 -11.02
N ALA A 40 -10.58 0.92 -11.94
CA ALA A 40 -11.72 1.34 -12.75
C ALA A 40 -12.27 0.20 -13.62
N GLU A 41 -11.40 -0.61 -14.21
CA GLU A 41 -11.84 -1.75 -15.03
C GLU A 41 -12.45 -2.88 -14.20
N LEU A 42 -11.92 -3.16 -13.02
CA LEU A 42 -12.55 -4.11 -12.10
C LEU A 42 -13.95 -3.65 -11.69
N ILE A 43 -14.17 -2.35 -11.44
CA ILE A 43 -15.50 -1.81 -11.16
C ILE A 43 -16.45 -2.03 -12.35
N ARG A 44 -16.00 -1.74 -13.55
CA ARG A 44 -16.83 -1.83 -14.77
C ARG A 44 -17.18 -3.26 -15.15
N ASN A 45 -16.26 -4.20 -14.92
CA ASN A 45 -16.43 -5.60 -15.24
C ASN A 45 -17.16 -6.40 -14.13
N ALA A 46 -17.19 -5.92 -12.90
CA ALA A 46 -17.90 -6.55 -11.80
C ALA A 46 -19.42 -6.63 -12.09
N GLN A 47 -19.99 -7.80 -11.84
CA GLN A 47 -21.41 -8.11 -12.08
C GLN A 47 -22.15 -8.48 -10.81
N THR A 48 -21.44 -9.00 -9.80
CA THR A 48 -22.07 -9.50 -8.55
C THR A 48 -21.57 -8.77 -7.33
N SER A 49 -20.27 -8.50 -7.22
CA SER A 49 -19.69 -7.89 -6.01
C SER A 49 -18.44 -7.10 -6.26
N LEU A 50 -18.27 -6.07 -5.43
CA LEU A 50 -17.03 -5.33 -5.24
C LEU A 50 -16.77 -5.26 -3.74
N ASP A 51 -15.59 -5.68 -3.29
CA ASP A 51 -15.19 -5.67 -1.90
C ASP A 51 -13.88 -4.87 -1.77
N LEU A 52 -13.92 -3.79 -1.00
CA LEU A 52 -12.83 -2.84 -0.84
C LEU A 52 -12.43 -2.76 0.64
N GLN A 53 -11.13 -2.86 0.91
CA GLN A 53 -10.57 -2.71 2.26
C GLN A 53 -9.41 -1.74 2.20
N TYR A 54 -9.50 -0.62 2.93
CA TYR A 54 -8.51 0.44 2.88
C TYR A 54 -8.21 1.05 4.24
N TYR A 55 -6.96 1.46 4.40
CA TYR A 55 -6.49 2.22 5.56
C TYR A 55 -6.77 3.71 5.40
N ILE A 56 -6.42 4.29 4.24
CA ILE A 56 -6.62 5.71 3.93
C ILE A 56 -7.53 5.86 2.71
N VAL A 57 -8.51 6.74 2.84
CA VAL A 57 -9.29 7.28 1.72
C VAL A 57 -9.30 8.80 1.87
N GLN A 58 -8.62 9.49 0.95
CA GLN A 58 -8.56 10.94 0.94
C GLN A 58 -9.46 11.52 -0.14
N ASP A 59 -9.96 12.73 0.12
CA ASP A 59 -10.72 13.48 -0.87
C ASP A 59 -9.78 14.00 -1.97
N GLY A 60 -10.05 13.63 -3.21
CA GLY A 60 -9.26 14.02 -4.36
C GLY A 60 -9.95 13.64 -5.66
N LEU A 61 -9.38 14.08 -6.77
CA LEU A 61 -9.96 13.83 -8.08
C LEU A 61 -10.00 12.34 -8.43
N SER A 62 -8.92 11.61 -8.15
CA SER A 62 -8.82 10.16 -8.40
C SER A 62 -9.85 9.38 -7.59
N THR A 63 -9.98 9.70 -6.30
CA THR A 63 -10.95 9.05 -5.41
C THR A 63 -12.39 9.33 -5.86
N ARG A 64 -12.71 10.59 -6.22
CA ARG A 64 -14.05 10.98 -6.69
C ARG A 64 -14.44 10.26 -7.99
N LEU A 65 -13.50 10.10 -8.94
CA LEU A 65 -13.74 9.36 -10.17
C LEU A 65 -14.01 7.86 -9.90
N LEU A 66 -13.25 7.24 -8.97
CA LEU A 66 -13.51 5.85 -8.58
C LEU A 66 -14.87 5.70 -7.86
N ILE A 67 -15.24 6.65 -6.99
CA ILE A 67 -16.54 6.65 -6.31
C ILE A 67 -17.70 6.80 -7.33
N GLU A 68 -17.55 7.64 -8.33
CA GLU A 68 -18.54 7.76 -9.42
C GLU A 68 -18.75 6.40 -10.13
N GLU A 69 -17.66 5.70 -10.46
CA GLU A 69 -17.74 4.37 -11.07
C GLU A 69 -18.34 3.32 -10.10
N LEU A 70 -18.03 3.37 -8.81
CA LEU A 70 -18.65 2.50 -7.79
C LEU A 70 -20.17 2.72 -7.68
N LEU A 71 -20.63 3.98 -7.72
CA LEU A 71 -22.06 4.31 -7.76
C LEU A 71 -22.72 3.74 -9.01
N LYS A 72 -22.09 3.88 -10.19
CA LYS A 72 -22.59 3.29 -11.44
C LYS A 72 -22.67 1.75 -11.35
N ALA A 73 -21.69 1.11 -10.71
CA ALA A 73 -21.74 -0.34 -10.49
C ALA A 73 -22.87 -0.75 -9.54
N ALA A 74 -23.05 -0.02 -8.45
CA ALA A 74 -24.15 -0.25 -7.52
C ALA A 74 -25.53 -0.06 -8.18
N ASP A 75 -25.66 0.95 -9.08
CA ASP A 75 -26.88 1.18 -9.87
C ASP A 75 -27.17 0.00 -10.83
N ARG A 76 -26.14 -0.68 -11.33
CA ARG A 76 -26.30 -1.92 -12.12
C ARG A 76 -26.70 -3.14 -11.28
N GLY A 77 -26.77 -3.01 -9.96
CA GLY A 77 -27.11 -4.09 -9.03
C GLY A 77 -25.91 -4.82 -8.41
N VAL A 78 -24.69 -4.35 -8.65
CA VAL A 78 -23.49 -4.91 -8.02
C VAL A 78 -23.50 -4.57 -6.53
N ARG A 79 -23.31 -5.59 -5.67
CA ARG A 79 -23.14 -5.38 -4.24
C ARG A 79 -21.75 -4.81 -3.95
N VAL A 80 -21.68 -3.65 -3.35
CA VAL A 80 -20.43 -3.00 -2.95
C VAL A 80 -20.29 -3.04 -1.43
N ARG A 81 -19.21 -3.63 -0.93
CA ARG A 81 -18.81 -3.59 0.48
C ARG A 81 -17.53 -2.80 0.62
N ILE A 82 -17.52 -1.81 1.50
CA ILE A 82 -16.35 -0.97 1.78
C ILE A 82 -16.03 -1.07 3.26
N LEU A 83 -14.84 -1.56 3.58
CA LEU A 83 -14.31 -1.64 4.93
C LEU A 83 -13.15 -0.66 5.07
N LEU A 84 -13.30 0.32 5.97
CA LEU A 84 -12.34 1.38 6.20
C LEU A 84 -11.81 1.34 7.62
N ASP A 85 -10.55 1.71 7.78
CA ASP A 85 -10.03 2.07 9.09
C ASP A 85 -10.54 3.47 9.51
N ASP A 86 -10.74 3.68 10.81
CA ASP A 86 -11.40 4.87 11.33
C ASP A 86 -10.51 6.10 11.53
N THR A 87 -9.18 6.01 11.32
CA THR A 87 -8.29 7.10 11.71
C THR A 87 -7.97 8.12 10.64
N THR A 88 -8.19 7.84 9.37
CA THR A 88 -7.50 8.54 8.28
C THR A 88 -8.39 9.06 7.16
N SER A 89 -9.68 9.18 7.39
CA SER A 89 -10.64 9.71 6.41
C SER A 89 -11.04 11.17 6.68
N ASP A 90 -10.12 11.98 7.20
CA ASP A 90 -10.38 13.38 7.52
C ASP A 90 -10.92 14.14 6.29
N GLY A 91 -12.14 14.69 6.44
CA GLY A 91 -12.79 15.53 5.43
C GLY A 91 -13.71 14.81 4.44
N ILE A 92 -13.63 13.50 4.28
CA ILE A 92 -14.46 12.72 3.35
C ILE A 92 -15.46 11.79 4.07
N ASP A 93 -15.35 11.64 5.38
CA ASP A 93 -16.15 10.69 6.19
C ASP A 93 -17.64 10.84 6.01
N GLU A 94 -18.14 12.07 6.10
CA GLU A 94 -19.57 12.34 5.98
C GLU A 94 -20.08 12.04 4.57
N PHE A 95 -19.29 12.38 3.56
CA PHE A 95 -19.61 12.05 2.16
C PHE A 95 -19.64 10.54 1.94
N ILE A 96 -18.59 9.81 2.38
CA ILE A 96 -18.55 8.34 2.26
C ILE A 96 -19.73 7.72 3.02
N ALA A 97 -20.06 8.22 4.21
CA ALA A 97 -21.19 7.71 4.97
C ALA A 97 -22.49 7.78 4.15
N THR A 98 -22.70 8.88 3.40
CA THR A 98 -23.93 9.06 2.60
C THR A 98 -24.07 8.03 1.47
N LEU A 99 -22.98 7.44 0.98
CA LEU A 99 -23.04 6.37 -0.02
C LEU A 99 -23.75 5.12 0.52
N ALA A 100 -23.70 4.88 1.83
CA ALA A 100 -24.40 3.76 2.47
C ALA A 100 -25.95 3.91 2.44
N ALA A 101 -26.50 5.04 1.99
CA ALA A 101 -27.92 5.18 1.68
C ALA A 101 -28.32 4.48 0.37
N HIS A 102 -27.35 4.05 -0.45
CA HIS A 102 -27.61 3.22 -1.62
C HIS A 102 -27.87 1.76 -1.18
N PRO A 103 -28.94 1.09 -1.68
CA PRO A 103 -29.31 -0.26 -1.21
C PRO A 103 -28.25 -1.31 -1.46
N ASN A 104 -27.38 -1.12 -2.46
CA ASN A 104 -26.33 -2.05 -2.82
C ASN A 104 -24.95 -1.65 -2.29
N ILE A 105 -24.82 -0.56 -1.50
CA ILE A 105 -23.54 -0.13 -0.91
C ILE A 105 -23.59 -0.30 0.59
N HIS A 106 -22.69 -1.09 1.12
CA HIS A 106 -22.55 -1.37 2.55
C HIS A 106 -21.18 -0.92 3.01
N ILE A 107 -21.12 -0.08 4.05
CA ILE A 107 -19.88 0.46 4.58
C ILE A 107 -19.75 0.10 6.05
N ARG A 108 -18.59 -0.38 6.43
CA ARG A 108 -18.21 -0.64 7.83
C ARG A 108 -16.90 0.06 8.15
N LEU A 109 -16.78 0.49 9.41
CA LEU A 109 -15.54 1.00 9.98
C LEU A 109 -14.92 -0.07 10.88
N PHE A 110 -13.64 -0.34 10.67
CA PHE A 110 -12.88 -1.28 11.49
C PHE A 110 -12.28 -0.57 12.70
N ASN A 111 -12.41 -1.17 13.87
CA ASN A 111 -11.89 -0.69 15.16
C ASN A 111 -12.20 0.81 15.40
N PRO A 112 -13.51 1.23 15.30
CA PRO A 112 -13.88 2.63 15.39
C PRO A 112 -13.59 3.20 16.77
N LEU A 113 -13.07 4.44 16.80
CA LEU A 113 -12.92 5.21 18.01
C LEU A 113 -14.29 5.75 18.44
N HIS A 114 -14.75 5.39 19.64
CA HIS A 114 -16.06 5.75 20.15
C HIS A 114 -16.17 7.19 20.66
N LEU A 115 -15.03 7.84 20.98
CA LEU A 115 -15.00 9.17 21.57
C LEU A 115 -14.54 10.25 20.58
N GLY A 116 -15.23 11.37 20.54
CA GLY A 116 -14.71 12.60 19.96
C GLY A 116 -15.04 12.86 18.49
N ARG A 117 -16.06 12.21 17.87
CA ARG A 117 -16.37 12.39 16.44
C ARG A 117 -17.04 13.72 16.08
N MET A 118 -17.64 14.45 17.02
CA MET A 118 -18.53 15.58 16.72
C MET A 118 -17.83 16.89 16.41
N THR A 119 -16.59 17.10 16.86
CA THR A 119 -15.79 18.33 16.56
C THR A 119 -14.31 18.02 16.50
N GLY A 120 -13.51 18.87 15.81
CA GLY A 120 -12.06 18.70 15.72
C GLY A 120 -11.33 18.68 17.08
N THR A 121 -11.82 19.46 18.05
CA THR A 121 -11.27 19.51 19.40
C THR A 121 -11.58 18.26 20.21
N THR A 122 -12.79 17.71 20.11
CA THR A 122 -13.17 16.45 20.77
C THR A 122 -12.49 15.23 20.14
N ARG A 123 -12.17 15.28 18.82
CA ARG A 123 -11.32 14.28 18.14
C ARG A 123 -9.91 14.28 18.71
N ALA A 124 -9.29 15.46 18.87
CA ALA A 124 -7.96 15.57 19.46
C ALA A 124 -7.88 15.03 20.89
N LEU A 125 -8.91 15.31 21.70
CA LEU A 125 -8.99 14.80 23.06
C LEU A 125 -9.26 13.29 23.11
N GLY A 126 -10.14 12.77 22.22
CA GLY A 126 -10.41 11.34 22.09
C GLY A 126 -9.16 10.56 21.63
N ARG A 127 -8.36 11.15 20.74
CA ARG A 127 -7.05 10.61 20.33
C ARG A 127 -6.07 10.55 21.50
N LEU A 128 -5.97 11.60 22.30
CA LEU A 128 -5.10 11.63 23.50
C LEU A 128 -5.49 10.59 24.57
N LEU A 129 -6.77 10.30 24.73
CA LEU A 129 -7.26 9.34 25.73
C LEU A 129 -7.16 7.88 25.30
N ASN A 130 -7.02 7.60 23.99
CA ASN A 130 -6.99 6.24 23.41
C ASN A 130 -5.69 5.96 22.63
N LEU A 131 -4.55 6.41 23.11
CA LEU A 131 -3.25 6.25 22.45
C LEU A 131 -2.95 4.80 22.04
N SER A 132 -3.29 3.82 22.88
CA SER A 132 -3.05 2.40 22.59
C SER A 132 -3.88 1.87 21.41
N GLN A 133 -5.10 2.39 21.20
CA GLN A 133 -5.94 2.02 20.06
C GLN A 133 -5.52 2.73 18.76
N GLN A 134 -4.89 3.91 18.88
CA GLN A 134 -4.44 4.67 17.70
C GLN A 134 -3.26 3.99 16.98
N HIS A 135 -2.45 3.23 17.70
CA HIS A 135 -1.28 2.54 17.14
C HIS A 135 -1.62 1.17 16.53
N ARG A 136 -2.87 0.71 16.66
CA ARG A 136 -3.32 -0.62 16.26
C ARG A 136 -4.41 -0.52 15.21
N ARG A 137 -3.99 -0.45 13.96
CA ARG A 137 -4.86 -0.10 12.84
C ARG A 137 -4.92 -1.21 11.78
N MET A 138 -5.98 -1.21 11.02
CA MET A 138 -6.10 -2.04 9.84
C MET A 138 -5.35 -1.38 8.67
N HIS A 139 -4.15 -1.85 8.40
CA HIS A 139 -3.31 -1.32 7.33
C HIS A 139 -3.47 -2.07 5.99
N ASN A 140 -4.38 -3.01 5.91
CA ASN A 140 -4.69 -3.78 4.71
C ASN A 140 -5.18 -2.91 3.55
N LYS A 141 -4.76 -3.23 2.33
CA LYS A 141 -5.24 -2.59 1.10
C LYS A 141 -5.62 -3.68 0.09
N LEU A 142 -6.91 -3.73 -0.21
CA LEU A 142 -7.46 -4.80 -1.01
C LEU A 142 -8.62 -4.28 -1.85
N TRP A 143 -8.69 -4.74 -3.10
CA TRP A 143 -9.78 -4.47 -4.03
C TRP A 143 -10.15 -5.76 -4.74
N LEU A 144 -11.39 -6.21 -4.60
CA LEU A 144 -11.89 -7.47 -5.15
C LEU A 144 -13.07 -7.23 -6.08
N ALA A 145 -13.14 -7.97 -7.18
CA ALA A 145 -14.26 -8.02 -8.10
C ALA A 145 -14.73 -9.46 -8.30
N ASP A 146 -16.00 -9.73 -7.96
CA ASP A 146 -16.70 -11.01 -8.15
C ASP A 146 -15.99 -12.23 -7.53
N ASP A 147 -15.15 -12.06 -6.50
CA ASP A 147 -14.23 -13.08 -5.98
C ASP A 147 -13.34 -13.75 -7.05
N ALA A 148 -13.22 -13.14 -8.22
CA ALA A 148 -12.51 -13.65 -9.39
C ALA A 148 -11.16 -12.98 -9.61
N MET A 149 -11.11 -11.67 -9.44
CA MET A 149 -9.87 -10.88 -9.54
C MET A 149 -9.71 -9.94 -8.37
N ALA A 150 -8.45 -9.67 -8.00
CA ALA A 150 -8.12 -8.82 -6.87
C ALA A 150 -6.91 -7.93 -7.17
N ILE A 151 -6.84 -6.77 -6.48
CA ILE A 151 -5.63 -5.95 -6.39
C ILE A 151 -5.21 -5.91 -4.92
N VAL A 152 -3.94 -6.17 -4.65
CA VAL A 152 -3.30 -6.07 -3.36
C VAL A 152 -1.97 -5.33 -3.51
N GLY A 153 -1.59 -4.52 -2.52
CA GLY A 153 -0.34 -3.75 -2.58
C GLY A 153 -0.24 -2.67 -1.52
N GLY A 154 0.55 -1.65 -1.80
CA GLY A 154 0.79 -0.55 -0.87
C GLY A 154 -0.15 0.64 -1.03
N ARG A 155 -0.77 0.85 -2.22
CA ARG A 155 -1.56 2.05 -2.52
C ARG A 155 -2.83 2.15 -1.70
N ASN A 156 -3.04 3.32 -1.10
CA ASN A 156 -4.33 3.75 -0.59
C ASN A 156 -5.16 4.46 -1.70
N LEU A 157 -6.24 5.13 -1.31
CA LEU A 157 -7.04 5.97 -2.22
C LEU A 157 -6.79 7.44 -1.90
N GLY A 158 -6.16 8.14 -2.83
CA GLY A 158 -5.78 9.55 -2.75
C GLY A 158 -5.01 9.95 -4.00
N ASP A 159 -4.98 11.24 -4.30
CA ASP A 159 -4.38 11.76 -5.53
C ASP A 159 -2.87 11.48 -5.59
N GLU A 160 -2.19 11.47 -4.46
CA GLU A 160 -0.76 11.16 -4.33
C GLU A 160 -0.39 9.73 -4.75
N TYR A 161 -1.35 8.79 -4.72
CA TYR A 161 -1.14 7.38 -5.14
C TYR A 161 -1.35 7.16 -6.64
N PHE A 162 -1.90 8.15 -7.35
CA PHE A 162 -2.25 8.03 -8.77
C PHE A 162 -1.65 9.14 -9.65
N ASP A 163 -0.53 9.73 -9.22
CA ASP A 163 0.18 10.84 -9.89
C ASP A 163 -0.74 12.04 -10.15
N ALA A 164 -1.64 12.30 -9.22
CA ALA A 164 -2.64 13.34 -9.30
C ALA A 164 -2.42 14.49 -8.31
N GLU A 165 -1.37 14.41 -7.48
CA GLU A 165 -0.99 15.47 -6.55
C GLU A 165 0.14 16.33 -7.15
N PRO A 166 0.03 17.68 -7.12
CA PRO A 166 1.04 18.55 -7.72
C PRO A 166 2.39 18.54 -7.00
N ASN A 167 2.40 18.28 -5.69
CA ASN A 167 3.59 18.48 -4.85
C ASN A 167 4.38 17.20 -4.62
N LEU A 168 3.72 16.13 -4.17
CA LEU A 168 4.36 14.88 -3.80
C LEU A 168 3.52 13.70 -4.24
N ASN A 169 4.10 12.78 -5.03
CA ASN A 169 3.46 11.53 -5.38
C ASN A 169 4.22 10.32 -4.84
N PHE A 170 3.48 9.24 -4.57
CA PHE A 170 4.07 8.00 -4.05
C PHE A 170 4.44 7.04 -5.18
N THR A 171 5.68 6.54 -5.10
CA THR A 171 6.10 5.38 -5.90
C THR A 171 5.68 4.11 -5.19
N ASP A 172 4.76 3.37 -5.78
CA ASP A 172 4.22 2.16 -5.17
C ASP A 172 4.02 1.03 -6.18
N ILE A 173 3.90 -0.19 -5.67
CA ILE A 173 3.71 -1.41 -6.45
C ILE A 173 2.46 -2.11 -5.97
N ASP A 174 1.52 -2.39 -6.90
CA ASP A 174 0.39 -3.27 -6.66
C ASP A 174 0.51 -4.53 -7.51
N LEU A 175 -0.17 -5.58 -7.08
CA LEU A 175 -0.30 -6.85 -7.77
C LEU A 175 -1.77 -7.10 -8.12
N LEU A 176 -2.06 -7.24 -9.40
CA LEU A 176 -3.34 -7.72 -9.90
C LEU A 176 -3.29 -9.24 -9.95
N GLY A 177 -4.21 -9.89 -9.26
CA GLY A 177 -4.32 -11.34 -9.16
C GLY A 177 -5.63 -11.88 -9.71
N ALA A 178 -5.60 -13.06 -10.31
CA ALA A 178 -6.77 -13.75 -10.87
C ALA A 178 -6.85 -15.20 -10.40
N GLY A 179 -8.06 -15.72 -10.23
CA GLY A 179 -8.30 -17.10 -9.88
C GLY A 179 -8.19 -17.40 -8.37
N PRO A 180 -7.50 -18.48 -7.95
CA PRO A 180 -7.47 -18.92 -6.55
C PRO A 180 -7.03 -17.85 -5.54
N VAL A 181 -6.07 -16.99 -5.90
CA VAL A 181 -5.58 -15.90 -5.04
C VAL A 181 -6.70 -14.91 -4.68
N ALA A 182 -7.58 -14.57 -5.63
CA ALA A 182 -8.68 -13.66 -5.38
C ALA A 182 -9.66 -14.24 -4.35
N ARG A 183 -9.93 -15.55 -4.40
CA ARG A 183 -10.78 -16.25 -3.41
C ARG A 183 -10.14 -16.27 -2.02
N GLN A 184 -8.83 -16.47 -1.92
CA GLN A 184 -8.12 -16.42 -0.64
C GLN A 184 -8.15 -15.00 -0.04
N LEU A 185 -7.94 -13.98 -0.86
CA LEU A 185 -8.08 -12.57 -0.45
C LEU A 185 -9.52 -12.24 -0.03
N GLY A 186 -10.53 -12.78 -0.75
CA GLY A 186 -11.94 -12.65 -0.38
C GLY A 186 -12.24 -13.30 0.98
N TYR A 187 -11.62 -14.44 1.27
CA TYR A 187 -11.73 -15.07 2.59
C TYR A 187 -11.11 -14.21 3.70
N SER A 188 -9.94 -13.63 3.46
CA SER A 188 -9.34 -12.65 4.37
C SER A 188 -10.28 -11.47 4.59
N PHE A 189 -10.81 -10.85 3.53
CA PHE A 189 -11.76 -9.75 3.61
C PHE A 189 -12.99 -10.11 4.47
N ASP A 190 -13.58 -11.30 4.24
CA ASP A 190 -14.76 -11.74 4.98
C ASP A 190 -14.49 -11.91 6.48
N GLN A 191 -13.29 -12.33 6.89
CA GLN A 191 -12.89 -12.38 8.30
C GLN A 191 -12.92 -10.98 8.94
N TYR A 192 -12.38 -9.97 8.25
CA TYR A 192 -12.42 -8.59 8.74
C TYR A 192 -13.84 -8.00 8.71
N TRP A 193 -14.57 -8.22 7.63
CA TRP A 193 -15.93 -7.74 7.48
C TRP A 193 -16.88 -8.28 8.56
N ASN A 194 -16.76 -9.56 8.89
CA ASN A 194 -17.60 -10.22 9.88
C ASN A 194 -17.06 -10.12 11.32
N SER A 195 -15.90 -9.51 11.52
CA SER A 195 -15.32 -9.29 12.85
C SER A 195 -16.23 -8.39 13.69
N ALA A 196 -16.28 -8.65 15.00
CA ALA A 196 -16.95 -7.76 15.96
C ALA A 196 -16.33 -6.34 16.01
N LEU A 197 -15.12 -6.19 15.49
CA LEU A 197 -14.43 -4.90 15.35
C LEU A 197 -14.98 -4.06 14.20
N SER A 198 -15.72 -4.64 13.27
CA SER A 198 -16.27 -3.95 12.08
C SER A 198 -17.69 -3.53 12.31
N ARG A 199 -17.93 -2.23 12.48
CA ARG A 199 -19.22 -1.64 12.79
C ARG A 199 -19.85 -0.98 11.55
N PRO A 200 -21.15 -1.20 11.28
CA PRO A 200 -21.84 -0.48 10.21
C PRO A 200 -21.73 1.04 10.38
N ILE A 201 -21.44 1.75 9.30
CA ILE A 201 -21.22 3.21 9.36
C ILE A 201 -22.46 3.96 9.84
N GLY A 202 -23.67 3.44 9.58
CA GLY A 202 -24.93 4.00 10.05
C GLY A 202 -25.11 4.01 11.57
N GLU A 203 -24.39 3.15 12.31
CA GLU A 203 -24.37 3.19 13.79
C GLU A 203 -23.64 4.44 14.32
N LEU A 204 -22.74 4.99 13.52
CA LEU A 204 -21.86 6.11 13.90
C LEU A 204 -22.36 7.45 13.36
N TYR A 205 -22.99 7.47 12.19
CA TYR A 205 -23.46 8.66 11.49
C TYR A 205 -24.98 8.79 11.46
N GLY A 206 -25.72 7.84 12.08
CA GLY A 206 -27.17 7.83 12.11
C GLY A 206 -27.82 7.32 10.81
N ARG A 207 -29.16 7.46 10.75
CA ARG A 207 -29.94 6.92 9.61
C ARG A 207 -29.77 7.81 8.38
N LEU A 208 -29.13 7.27 7.35
CA LEU A 208 -28.94 7.91 6.05
C LEU A 208 -30.12 7.61 5.12
N THR A 209 -30.53 8.58 4.31
CA THR A 209 -31.71 8.53 3.48
C THR A 209 -31.40 8.64 1.99
N ARG A 210 -32.37 8.31 1.12
CA ARG A 210 -32.23 8.54 -0.34
C ARG A 210 -32.04 10.02 -0.69
N LYS A 211 -32.51 10.95 0.15
CA LYS A 211 -32.28 12.39 -0.05
C LYS A 211 -30.80 12.73 0.14
N ASP A 212 -30.16 12.16 1.16
CA ASP A 212 -28.74 12.35 1.43
C ASP A 212 -27.89 11.80 0.29
N LEU A 213 -28.22 10.61 -0.23
CA LEU A 213 -27.56 10.05 -1.40
C LEU A 213 -27.73 10.95 -2.65
N SER A 214 -28.92 11.48 -2.89
CA SER A 214 -29.16 12.38 -4.03
C SER A 214 -28.39 13.68 -3.89
N GLN A 215 -28.22 14.18 -2.67
CA GLN A 215 -27.38 15.34 -2.40
C GLN A 215 -25.90 15.02 -2.61
N ALA A 216 -25.42 13.87 -2.12
CA ALA A 216 -24.04 13.41 -2.30
C ALA A 216 -23.69 13.27 -3.79
N ARG A 217 -24.59 12.71 -4.62
CA ARG A 217 -24.39 12.62 -6.08
C ARG A 217 -24.22 14.01 -6.70
N ARG A 218 -25.09 14.97 -6.38
CA ARG A 218 -24.95 16.34 -6.89
C ARG A 218 -23.67 17.02 -6.44
N GLN A 219 -23.23 16.76 -5.21
CA GLN A 219 -21.96 17.29 -4.69
C GLN A 219 -20.78 16.67 -5.44
N LEU A 220 -20.82 15.37 -5.72
CA LEU A 220 -19.80 14.66 -6.50
C LEU A 220 -19.70 15.22 -7.92
N ASP A 221 -20.84 15.35 -8.62
CA ASP A 221 -20.90 15.91 -9.97
C ASP A 221 -20.31 17.34 -10.02
N ALA A 222 -20.76 18.19 -9.07
CA ALA A 222 -20.26 19.56 -8.97
C ALA A 222 -18.73 19.60 -8.67
N ALA A 223 -18.25 18.72 -7.80
CA ALA A 223 -16.84 18.62 -7.47
C ALA A 223 -16.00 18.14 -8.66
N LEU A 224 -16.48 17.18 -9.45
CA LEU A 224 -15.82 16.70 -10.66
C LEU A 224 -15.76 17.79 -11.75
N ILE A 225 -16.85 18.53 -11.95
CA ILE A 225 -16.88 19.69 -12.87
C ILE A 225 -15.83 20.73 -12.42
N LYS A 226 -15.85 21.12 -11.15
CA LYS A 226 -14.90 22.08 -10.59
C LYS A 226 -13.45 21.61 -10.73
N SER A 227 -13.17 20.31 -10.46
CA SER A 227 -11.84 19.74 -10.62
C SER A 227 -11.36 19.77 -12.08
N ARG A 228 -12.27 19.49 -13.03
CA ARG A 228 -11.98 19.59 -14.46
C ARG A 228 -11.68 21.02 -14.91
N GLU A 229 -12.39 21.99 -14.39
CA GLU A 229 -12.15 23.42 -14.68
C GLU A 229 -10.84 23.89 -14.06
N ALA A 230 -10.54 23.47 -12.84
CA ALA A 230 -9.33 23.89 -12.12
C ALA A 230 -8.04 23.26 -12.70
N ASN A 231 -8.08 21.99 -13.12
CA ASN A 231 -6.93 21.31 -13.71
C ASN A 231 -7.38 20.31 -14.77
N ARG A 232 -7.63 20.84 -15.98
CA ARG A 232 -8.09 20.03 -17.11
C ARG A 232 -7.06 18.98 -17.53
N ILE A 233 -5.77 19.30 -17.45
CA ILE A 233 -4.70 18.37 -17.88
C ILE A 233 -4.74 17.11 -17.00
N LEU A 234 -4.79 17.28 -15.69
CA LEU A 234 -4.85 16.17 -14.75
C LEU A 234 -6.16 15.34 -14.91
N TYR A 235 -7.29 16.05 -15.04
CA TYR A 235 -8.58 15.39 -15.28
C TYR A 235 -8.53 14.53 -16.55
N ASP A 236 -8.07 15.10 -17.68
CA ASP A 236 -7.97 14.41 -18.95
C ASP A 236 -6.95 13.25 -18.88
N GLN A 237 -5.88 13.38 -18.09
CA GLN A 237 -4.91 12.32 -17.83
C GLN A 237 -5.57 11.13 -17.13
N LEU A 238 -6.26 11.34 -16.00
CA LEU A 238 -6.94 10.27 -15.28
C LEU A 238 -8.05 9.62 -16.12
N MET A 239 -8.80 10.42 -16.89
CA MET A 239 -9.80 9.91 -17.82
C MET A 239 -9.17 9.11 -18.96
N SER A 240 -7.99 9.48 -19.42
CA SER A 240 -7.27 8.72 -20.47
C SER A 240 -6.88 7.32 -20.00
N TYR A 241 -6.59 7.15 -18.72
CA TYR A 241 -6.33 5.83 -18.12
C TYR A 241 -7.56 4.91 -18.21
N GLN A 242 -8.75 5.46 -18.29
CA GLN A 242 -10.01 4.72 -18.39
C GLN A 242 -10.51 4.55 -19.84
N ALA A 243 -9.96 5.29 -20.80
CA ALA A 243 -10.53 5.41 -22.15
C ALA A 243 -10.42 4.13 -23.00
N ARG A 244 -9.44 3.27 -22.70
CA ARG A 244 -9.21 2.02 -23.45
C ARG A 244 -9.22 0.82 -22.53
N PRO A 245 -10.17 -0.12 -22.67
CA PRO A 245 -10.19 -1.36 -21.91
C PRO A 245 -8.90 -2.15 -22.12
N GLN A 246 -8.27 -2.57 -21.04
CA GLN A 246 -7.01 -3.33 -21.04
C GLN A 246 -7.12 -4.66 -20.29
N LEU A 247 -8.13 -4.85 -19.46
CA LEU A 247 -8.23 -6.00 -18.56
C LEU A 247 -8.23 -7.34 -19.34
N SER A 248 -8.87 -7.37 -20.51
CA SER A 248 -8.87 -8.56 -21.38
C SER A 248 -7.49 -8.88 -21.94
N VAL A 249 -6.72 -7.86 -22.31
CA VAL A 249 -5.33 -8.01 -22.77
C VAL A 249 -4.45 -8.45 -21.61
N TRP A 250 -4.56 -7.78 -20.46
CA TRP A 250 -3.78 -8.10 -19.27
C TRP A 250 -4.01 -9.52 -18.78
N ARG A 251 -5.25 -10.05 -18.90
CA ARG A 251 -5.55 -11.45 -18.52
C ARG A 251 -4.80 -12.45 -19.41
N GLN A 252 -4.61 -12.15 -20.69
CA GLN A 252 -3.85 -13.01 -21.60
C GLN A 252 -2.34 -12.98 -21.34
N GLU A 253 -1.85 -11.88 -20.76
CA GLU A 253 -0.45 -11.65 -20.43
C GLU A 253 -0.11 -11.97 -18.96
N MET A 254 -1.02 -12.58 -18.20
CA MET A 254 -0.75 -12.93 -16.79
C MET A 254 0.30 -14.01 -16.66
N ILE A 255 1.18 -13.81 -15.68
CA ILE A 255 2.12 -14.81 -15.21
C ILE A 255 1.36 -15.75 -14.27
N TRP A 256 1.25 -17.02 -14.65
CA TRP A 256 0.60 -18.05 -13.83
C TRP A 256 1.62 -18.74 -12.94
N ALA A 257 1.36 -18.74 -11.64
CA ALA A 257 2.30 -19.27 -10.65
C ALA A 257 1.61 -19.75 -9.37
N PRO A 258 2.23 -20.65 -8.62
CA PRO A 258 1.84 -20.98 -7.25
C PRO A 258 1.96 -19.75 -6.36
N SER A 259 1.02 -19.59 -5.44
CA SER A 259 1.00 -18.45 -4.53
C SER A 259 0.39 -18.77 -3.19
N GLN A 260 0.71 -17.96 -2.19
CA GLN A 260 0.15 -18.02 -0.85
C GLN A 260 -0.27 -16.63 -0.41
N VAL A 261 -1.53 -16.45 -0.05
CA VAL A 261 -2.00 -15.24 0.62
C VAL A 261 -1.65 -15.32 2.10
N MET A 262 -1.07 -14.26 2.63
CA MET A 262 -0.70 -14.12 4.03
C MET A 262 -1.39 -12.89 4.60
N TRP A 263 -1.98 -13.00 5.79
CA TRP A 263 -2.63 -11.88 6.46
C TRP A 263 -2.61 -12.03 7.97
N ASP A 264 -2.69 -10.92 8.67
CA ASP A 264 -2.90 -10.90 10.11
C ASP A 264 -4.36 -11.18 10.46
N ALA A 265 -4.63 -11.84 11.56
CA ALA A 265 -6.00 -11.99 12.05
C ALA A 265 -6.56 -10.62 12.51
N PRO A 266 -7.86 -10.33 12.28
CA PRO A 266 -8.49 -9.08 12.73
C PRO A 266 -8.30 -8.79 14.23
N SER A 267 -8.24 -9.84 15.06
CA SER A 267 -8.06 -9.75 16.52
C SER A 267 -6.66 -9.35 16.94
N LYS A 268 -5.67 -9.32 16.05
CA LYS A 268 -4.31 -8.82 16.34
C LYS A 268 -4.32 -7.45 17.01
N VAL A 269 -5.21 -6.55 16.58
CA VAL A 269 -5.31 -5.19 17.16
C VAL A 269 -5.79 -5.18 18.63
N LEU A 270 -6.33 -6.28 19.13
CA LEU A 270 -6.76 -6.42 20.53
C LEU A 270 -5.68 -7.01 21.44
N SER A 271 -4.66 -7.65 20.88
CA SER A 271 -3.64 -8.34 21.64
C SER A 271 -2.78 -7.35 22.42
N GLN A 272 -2.57 -7.59 23.70
CA GLN A 272 -1.66 -6.78 24.52
C GLN A 272 -0.20 -7.18 24.28
N GLU A 273 0.01 -8.46 24.00
CA GLU A 273 1.29 -9.05 23.65
C GLU A 273 1.20 -9.72 22.27
N PRO A 274 2.30 -9.83 21.52
CA PRO A 274 2.32 -10.50 20.24
C PRO A 274 1.90 -11.97 20.37
N ASP A 275 0.87 -12.36 19.65
CA ASP A 275 0.43 -13.75 19.51
C ASP A 275 0.80 -14.29 18.13
N PRO A 276 1.76 -15.23 18.01
CA PRO A 276 2.21 -15.75 16.72
C PRO A 276 1.09 -16.31 15.85
N HIS A 277 0.00 -16.82 16.44
CA HIS A 277 -1.14 -17.36 15.69
C HIS A 277 -1.95 -16.30 14.96
N LEU A 278 -1.79 -15.03 15.34
CA LEU A 278 -2.48 -13.89 14.74
C LEU A 278 -1.65 -13.15 13.72
N LEU A 279 -0.33 -13.47 13.60
CA LEU A 279 0.62 -12.68 12.83
C LEU A 279 0.86 -13.22 11.43
N LEU A 280 0.83 -12.33 10.44
CA LEU A 280 1.31 -12.59 9.08
C LEU A 280 2.77 -13.07 9.10
N THR A 281 3.59 -12.48 9.96
CA THR A 281 5.02 -12.80 10.07
C THR A 281 5.31 -14.25 10.42
N THR A 282 4.40 -14.94 11.10
CA THR A 282 4.53 -16.40 11.37
C THR A 282 4.55 -17.22 10.08
N GLN A 283 3.86 -16.74 9.03
CA GLN A 283 3.87 -17.39 7.72
C GLN A 283 5.03 -16.91 6.84
N LEU A 284 5.44 -15.65 7.01
CA LEU A 284 6.49 -15.00 6.21
C LEU A 284 7.90 -15.42 6.65
N LEU A 285 8.14 -15.50 7.96
CA LEU A 285 9.47 -15.74 8.53
C LEU A 285 10.14 -17.04 8.01
N PRO A 286 9.45 -18.20 7.92
CA PRO A 286 10.07 -19.42 7.37
C PRO A 286 10.53 -19.25 5.90
N LYS A 287 9.85 -18.38 5.12
CA LYS A 287 10.26 -18.09 3.75
C LYS A 287 11.52 -17.23 3.73
N LEU A 288 11.59 -16.22 4.59
CA LEU A 288 12.78 -15.38 4.73
C LEU A 288 13.99 -16.20 5.22
N GLU A 289 13.82 -17.07 6.20
CA GLU A 289 14.87 -17.96 6.72
C GLU A 289 15.37 -18.97 5.68
N SER A 290 14.56 -19.28 4.66
CA SER A 290 14.93 -20.21 3.59
C SER A 290 15.84 -19.59 2.51
N VAL A 291 16.02 -18.26 2.51
CA VAL A 291 16.85 -17.52 1.53
C VAL A 291 18.32 -17.95 1.63
N LYS A 292 18.97 -18.17 0.49
CA LYS A 292 20.36 -18.66 0.41
C LYS A 292 21.31 -17.75 -0.34
N HIS A 293 20.79 -16.92 -1.26
CA HIS A 293 21.63 -16.20 -2.19
C HIS A 293 21.38 -14.70 -2.20
N GLU A 294 20.13 -14.25 -2.34
CA GLU A 294 19.79 -12.84 -2.49
C GLU A 294 18.47 -12.50 -1.77
N LEU A 295 18.51 -11.47 -0.95
CA LEU A 295 17.31 -10.86 -0.36
C LEU A 295 17.28 -9.37 -0.72
N ILE A 296 16.25 -8.94 -1.45
CA ILE A 296 15.99 -7.53 -1.68
C ILE A 296 14.74 -7.14 -0.92
N LEU A 297 14.86 -6.14 -0.05
CA LEU A 297 13.76 -5.54 0.69
C LEU A 297 13.45 -4.16 0.12
N ILE A 298 12.19 -3.93 -0.23
CA ILE A 298 11.64 -2.62 -0.56
C ILE A 298 10.64 -2.27 0.53
N SER A 299 10.96 -1.27 1.34
CA SER A 299 10.10 -0.88 2.45
C SER A 299 10.07 0.64 2.61
N ALA A 300 8.90 1.23 2.45
CA ALA A 300 8.69 2.67 2.63
C ALA A 300 9.10 3.12 4.03
N TYR A 301 8.72 2.33 5.03
CA TYR A 301 9.10 2.49 6.42
C TYR A 301 9.93 1.27 6.82
N PHE A 302 11.18 1.53 7.16
CA PHE A 302 12.11 0.49 7.59
C PHE A 302 12.67 0.83 8.97
N VAL A 303 12.31 0.03 9.95
CA VAL A 303 12.83 0.11 11.32
C VAL A 303 13.08 -1.32 11.77
N PRO A 304 14.33 -1.84 11.66
CA PRO A 304 14.59 -3.25 11.94
C PRO A 304 14.43 -3.59 13.42
N ALA A 305 14.59 -2.61 14.30
CA ALA A 305 14.79 -2.83 15.71
C ALA A 305 15.88 -3.86 15.97
N GLN A 306 16.10 -4.30 17.19
CA GLN A 306 17.17 -5.25 17.47
C GLN A 306 16.96 -6.64 16.83
N PRO A 307 15.71 -7.21 16.84
CA PRO A 307 15.48 -8.51 16.19
C PRO A 307 15.74 -8.50 14.68
N GLY A 308 15.27 -7.46 13.98
CA GLY A 308 15.48 -7.33 12.55
C GLY A 308 16.95 -7.06 12.18
N LEU A 309 17.68 -6.29 13.01
CA LEU A 309 19.12 -6.11 12.84
C LEU A 309 19.84 -7.46 12.91
N VAL A 310 19.63 -8.24 13.98
CA VAL A 310 20.26 -9.56 14.16
C VAL A 310 19.91 -10.49 13.01
N PHE A 311 18.66 -10.47 12.55
CA PHE A 311 18.22 -11.29 11.43
C PHE A 311 18.93 -10.93 10.13
N LEU A 312 18.96 -9.65 9.74
CA LEU A 312 19.55 -9.21 8.47
C LEU A 312 21.07 -9.33 8.45
N THR A 313 21.74 -8.98 9.56
CA THR A 313 23.19 -9.14 9.67
C THR A 313 23.58 -10.61 9.66
N GLY A 314 22.83 -11.49 10.36
CA GLY A 314 23.06 -12.93 10.34
C GLY A 314 22.92 -13.55 8.94
N MET A 315 21.99 -13.07 8.13
CA MET A 315 21.87 -13.48 6.72
C MET A 315 23.08 -13.03 5.91
N ALA A 316 23.48 -11.77 6.02
CA ALA A 316 24.64 -11.24 5.31
C ALA A 316 25.95 -11.96 5.73
N ASP A 317 26.16 -12.19 7.02
CA ASP A 317 27.30 -12.95 7.55
C ASP A 317 27.31 -14.40 7.05
N SER A 318 26.14 -14.98 6.73
CA SER A 318 26.04 -16.32 6.14
C SER A 318 26.27 -16.34 4.63
N GLY A 319 26.52 -15.20 4.00
CA GLY A 319 26.84 -15.06 2.58
C GLY A 319 25.65 -14.74 1.69
N VAL A 320 24.48 -14.37 2.26
CA VAL A 320 23.34 -13.86 1.49
C VAL A 320 23.60 -12.41 1.10
N ASP A 321 23.40 -12.07 -0.18
CA ASP A 321 23.40 -10.68 -0.67
C ASP A 321 22.14 -9.98 -0.23
N VAL A 322 22.22 -9.12 0.79
CA VAL A 322 21.08 -8.42 1.38
C VAL A 322 21.11 -6.96 0.96
N SER A 323 20.06 -6.53 0.25
CA SER A 323 19.90 -5.15 -0.21
C SER A 323 18.58 -4.56 0.30
N LEU A 324 18.62 -3.31 0.74
CA LEU A 324 17.47 -2.55 1.20
C LEU A 324 17.27 -1.28 0.36
N LEU A 325 16.05 -1.07 -0.13
CA LEU A 325 15.59 0.21 -0.67
C LEU A 325 14.53 0.80 0.25
N THR A 326 14.82 1.99 0.80
CA THR A 326 13.91 2.75 1.66
C THR A 326 13.96 4.24 1.30
N ASN A 327 13.26 5.11 2.04
CA ASN A 327 13.29 6.55 1.82
C ASN A 327 14.52 7.20 2.46
N ALA A 328 15.15 8.14 1.76
CA ALA A 328 16.05 9.11 2.38
C ALA A 328 15.30 10.01 3.37
N LEU A 329 16.01 10.63 4.31
CA LEU A 329 15.41 11.58 5.27
C LEU A 329 14.67 12.73 4.56
N GLU A 330 15.18 13.19 3.43
CA GLU A 330 14.54 14.24 2.64
C GLU A 330 13.26 13.79 1.93
N ALA A 331 13.15 12.49 1.61
CA ALA A 331 12.06 11.93 0.82
C ALA A 331 10.92 11.37 1.67
N THR A 332 11.19 10.91 2.89
CA THR A 332 10.16 10.30 3.74
C THR A 332 9.05 11.30 4.09
N ASP A 333 7.82 10.84 4.06
CA ASP A 333 6.65 11.59 4.56
C ASP A 333 6.58 11.58 6.10
N VAL A 334 7.25 10.61 6.78
CA VAL A 334 7.30 10.47 8.23
C VAL A 334 8.74 10.48 8.76
N PRO A 335 9.35 11.67 8.99
CA PRO A 335 10.74 11.77 9.47
C PRO A 335 11.04 11.01 10.78
N ALA A 336 10.02 10.83 11.63
CA ALA A 336 10.15 10.05 12.87
C ALA A 336 10.53 8.58 12.60
N VAL A 337 9.95 7.94 11.57
CA VAL A 337 10.28 6.57 11.17
C VAL A 337 11.73 6.47 10.71
N HIS A 338 12.20 7.46 9.94
CA HIS A 338 13.60 7.52 9.55
C HIS A 338 14.53 7.64 10.77
N GLY A 339 14.11 8.36 11.81
CA GLY A 339 14.81 8.43 13.11
C GLY A 339 14.94 7.06 13.80
N GLY A 340 13.98 6.17 13.62
CA GLY A 340 14.03 4.77 14.09
C GLY A 340 14.97 3.88 13.28
N TYR A 341 15.16 4.18 11.98
CA TYR A 341 16.06 3.45 11.09
C TYR A 341 17.53 3.88 11.24
N ALA A 342 17.78 5.19 11.27
CA ALA A 342 19.12 5.77 11.19
C ALA A 342 20.17 5.19 12.17
N PRO A 343 19.82 4.81 13.42
CA PRO A 343 20.79 4.21 14.35
C PRO A 343 21.36 2.87 13.90
N TYR A 344 20.64 2.13 13.07
CA TYR A 344 21.02 0.76 12.66
C TYR A 344 21.89 0.72 11.41
N ARG A 345 21.98 1.82 10.66
CA ARG A 345 22.72 1.89 9.37
C ARG A 345 24.17 1.41 9.48
N LYS A 346 24.90 1.91 10.48
CA LYS A 346 26.33 1.57 10.65
C LYS A 346 26.51 0.07 10.84
N ALA A 347 25.76 -0.55 11.74
CA ALA A 347 25.85 -1.97 12.01
C ALA A 347 25.44 -2.82 10.77
N LEU A 348 24.38 -2.43 10.05
CA LEU A 348 23.98 -3.10 8.81
C LEU A 348 25.11 -3.05 7.75
N LEU A 349 25.74 -1.88 7.55
CA LEU A 349 26.84 -1.68 6.60
C LEU A 349 28.09 -2.46 7.00
N GLU A 350 28.44 -2.52 8.30
CA GLU A 350 29.59 -3.27 8.83
C GLU A 350 29.48 -4.77 8.56
N HIS A 351 28.25 -5.31 8.49
CA HIS A 351 27.95 -6.70 8.14
C HIS A 351 27.67 -6.92 6.64
N GLY A 352 27.90 -5.91 5.78
CA GLY A 352 27.80 -6.06 4.33
C GLY A 352 26.39 -5.95 3.76
N VAL A 353 25.39 -5.46 4.54
CA VAL A 353 24.06 -5.14 4.00
C VAL A 353 24.16 -3.88 3.14
N HIS A 354 23.61 -3.92 1.93
CA HIS A 354 23.58 -2.80 1.00
C HIS A 354 22.37 -1.90 1.27
N LEU A 355 22.61 -0.62 1.52
CA LEU A 355 21.58 0.35 1.85
C LEU A 355 21.43 1.39 0.74
N TYR A 356 20.19 1.52 0.23
CA TYR A 356 19.81 2.49 -0.79
C TYR A 356 18.66 3.34 -0.25
N GLU A 357 18.85 4.66 -0.26
CA GLU A 357 17.87 5.62 0.23
C GLU A 357 17.35 6.45 -0.94
N LEU A 358 16.06 6.27 -1.30
CA LEU A 358 15.42 6.97 -2.42
C LEU A 358 15.42 8.48 -2.17
N ARG A 359 15.84 9.23 -3.18
CA ARG A 359 15.89 10.70 -3.17
C ARG A 359 14.50 11.28 -3.39
N ARG A 360 14.26 12.46 -2.81
CA ARG A 360 13.04 13.24 -3.01
C ARG A 360 12.93 13.76 -4.45
N GLN A 361 14.04 14.25 -4.97
CA GLN A 361 14.18 14.68 -6.37
C GLN A 361 15.30 13.87 -7.02
N PRO A 362 14.99 13.16 -8.12
CA PRO A 362 16.03 12.46 -8.89
C PRO A 362 17.03 13.44 -9.44
N GLY A 363 18.28 13.00 -9.63
CA GLY A 363 19.29 13.76 -10.35
C GLY A 363 18.82 14.09 -11.77
N ASP A 364 19.13 15.29 -12.24
CA ASP A 364 18.77 15.72 -13.60
C ASP A 364 19.76 15.16 -14.62
N ASP A 365 19.58 13.90 -15.01
CA ASP A 365 20.34 13.30 -16.12
C ASP A 365 19.57 13.30 -17.46
N GLY A 366 18.38 13.88 -17.47
CA GLY A 366 17.52 13.99 -18.65
C GLY A 366 16.94 12.66 -19.16
N ARG A 367 17.30 11.50 -18.56
CA ARG A 367 16.92 10.16 -19.03
C ARG A 367 15.81 9.51 -18.22
N VAL A 368 15.73 9.81 -16.93
CA VAL A 368 14.71 9.26 -16.03
C VAL A 368 13.81 10.37 -15.58
N ARG A 369 12.85 10.75 -16.41
CA ARG A 369 11.72 11.54 -15.93
C ARG A 369 10.72 10.59 -15.30
N TYR A 370 10.61 10.58 -13.97
CA TYR A 370 9.33 10.32 -13.35
C TYR A 370 8.37 11.36 -13.94
N ARG A 371 7.32 10.90 -14.60
CA ARG A 371 6.51 11.66 -15.58
C ARG A 371 5.86 12.94 -15.09
N SER A 372 5.90 13.28 -13.80
CA SER A 372 5.09 14.34 -13.22
C SER A 372 5.82 15.60 -12.82
N GLY A 373 7.13 15.66 -12.76
CA GLY A 373 7.85 16.84 -12.24
C GLY A 373 7.56 17.15 -10.77
N SER A 374 6.78 16.29 -10.07
CA SER A 374 6.52 16.35 -8.64
C SER A 374 7.61 15.61 -7.87
N GLU A 375 7.75 15.95 -6.59
CA GLU A 375 8.60 15.22 -5.67
C GLU A 375 8.11 13.77 -5.51
N SER A 376 9.02 12.83 -5.26
CA SER A 376 8.71 11.40 -5.10
C SER A 376 9.04 10.90 -3.71
N SER A 377 8.18 10.04 -3.18
CA SER A 377 8.43 9.28 -1.96
C SER A 377 8.10 7.80 -2.20
N LEU A 378 8.96 6.91 -1.70
CA LEU A 378 8.70 5.48 -1.77
C LEU A 378 7.55 5.11 -0.82
N HIS A 379 6.57 4.37 -1.35
CA HIS A 379 5.51 3.77 -0.54
C HIS A 379 5.35 2.27 -0.79
N SER A 380 6.14 1.69 -1.67
CA SER A 380 6.15 0.26 -2.00
C SER A 380 6.58 -0.61 -0.82
N LYS A 381 5.97 -1.79 -0.71
CA LYS A 381 6.32 -2.85 0.23
C LYS A 381 6.40 -4.16 -0.53
N ALA A 382 7.61 -4.57 -0.83
CA ALA A 382 7.88 -5.82 -1.55
C ALA A 382 9.19 -6.46 -1.08
N MET A 383 9.27 -7.77 -1.27
CA MET A 383 10.47 -8.54 -0.96
C MET A 383 10.74 -9.52 -2.10
N ILE A 384 11.98 -9.65 -2.50
CA ILE A 384 12.43 -10.61 -3.50
C ILE A 384 13.40 -11.58 -2.82
N LEU A 385 13.10 -12.87 -2.88
CA LEU A 385 13.82 -13.96 -2.24
C LEU A 385 14.42 -14.87 -3.30
N ASP A 386 15.74 -14.95 -3.36
CA ASP A 386 16.53 -15.82 -4.27
C ASP A 386 16.13 -15.71 -5.75
N ARG A 387 15.69 -14.51 -6.19
CA ARG A 387 15.22 -14.26 -7.58
C ARG A 387 14.10 -15.22 -8.02
N ARG A 388 13.38 -15.77 -7.07
CA ARG A 388 12.35 -16.78 -7.30
C ARG A 388 11.02 -16.43 -6.66
N MET A 389 11.02 -16.10 -5.39
CA MET A 389 9.79 -15.76 -4.69
C MET A 389 9.68 -14.26 -4.51
N THR A 390 8.46 -13.74 -4.62
CA THR A 390 8.18 -12.32 -4.41
C THR A 390 6.99 -12.15 -3.47
N PHE A 391 7.18 -11.36 -2.42
CA PHE A 391 6.09 -10.89 -1.57
C PHE A 391 5.72 -9.46 -1.98
N ILE A 392 4.42 -9.21 -2.17
CA ILE A 392 3.86 -7.86 -2.40
C ILE A 392 2.63 -7.70 -1.53
N GLY A 393 2.55 -6.58 -0.79
CA GLY A 393 1.41 -6.32 0.08
C GLY A 393 1.48 -4.98 0.80
N SER A 394 0.88 -4.93 1.97
CA SER A 394 0.84 -3.73 2.81
C SER A 394 1.91 -3.69 3.91
N PHE A 395 2.65 -4.79 4.11
CA PHE A 395 3.57 -5.00 5.22
C PHE A 395 4.88 -4.20 5.05
N ASN A 396 5.15 -3.25 5.95
CA ASN A 396 6.44 -2.60 6.11
C ASN A 396 7.36 -3.42 7.04
N PHE A 397 8.66 -3.27 6.86
CA PHE A 397 9.63 -3.89 7.76
C PHE A 397 9.88 -2.98 8.98
N ASP A 398 8.86 -2.88 9.84
CA ASP A 398 8.88 -2.07 11.06
C ASP A 398 8.11 -2.74 12.21
N PRO A 399 8.36 -2.36 13.48
CA PRO A 399 7.70 -2.96 14.63
C PRO A 399 6.18 -2.79 14.61
N ARG A 400 5.66 -1.71 14.04
CA ARG A 400 4.22 -1.44 14.00
C ARG A 400 3.51 -2.42 13.07
N SER A 401 4.07 -2.70 11.89
CA SER A 401 3.55 -3.72 10.97
C SER A 401 3.70 -5.14 11.54
N VAL A 402 4.83 -5.41 12.21
CA VAL A 402 5.06 -6.73 12.85
C VAL A 402 4.09 -6.99 13.99
N LEU A 403 3.91 -6.02 14.90
CA LEU A 403 3.29 -6.26 16.21
C LEU A 403 1.85 -5.76 16.34
N TRP A 404 1.49 -4.67 15.67
CA TRP A 404 0.29 -3.90 16.03
C TRP A 404 -0.71 -3.71 14.90
N ASN A 405 -0.27 -3.29 13.72
CA ASN A 405 -1.15 -3.14 12.57
C ASN A 405 -1.48 -4.49 11.96
N THR A 406 -2.67 -4.58 11.38
CA THR A 406 -2.95 -5.73 10.54
C THR A 406 -2.54 -5.47 9.10
N GLU A 407 -1.97 -6.48 8.47
CA GLU A 407 -1.40 -6.44 7.14
C GLU A 407 -1.94 -7.58 6.27
N VAL A 408 -1.78 -7.43 4.96
CA VAL A 408 -2.09 -8.47 3.97
C VAL A 408 -1.07 -8.43 2.84
N GLY A 409 -0.72 -9.57 2.29
CA GLY A 409 0.14 -9.67 1.12
C GLY A 409 0.06 -11.04 0.45
N VAL A 410 0.71 -11.14 -0.68
CA VAL A 410 0.78 -12.35 -1.48
C VAL A 410 2.24 -12.70 -1.73
N MET A 411 2.61 -13.92 -1.40
CA MET A 411 3.85 -14.56 -1.79
C MET A 411 3.60 -15.33 -3.09
N VAL A 412 4.36 -15.03 -4.14
CA VAL A 412 4.29 -15.69 -5.45
C VAL A 412 5.59 -16.41 -5.71
N ASP A 413 5.53 -17.70 -6.06
CA ASP A 413 6.69 -18.49 -6.46
C ASP A 413 6.82 -18.46 -7.99
N SER A 414 7.48 -17.44 -8.51
CA SER A 414 7.69 -17.22 -9.94
C SER A 414 9.02 -16.48 -10.17
N PRO A 415 10.01 -17.12 -10.78
CA PRO A 415 11.24 -16.44 -11.19
C PRO A 415 10.99 -15.26 -12.15
N GLU A 416 10.01 -15.38 -13.04
CA GLU A 416 9.64 -14.33 -13.99
C GLU A 416 9.11 -13.09 -13.27
N LEU A 417 8.14 -13.25 -12.35
CA LEU A 417 7.61 -12.13 -11.56
C LEU A 417 8.71 -11.54 -10.66
N ALA A 418 9.52 -12.40 -10.04
CA ALA A 418 10.62 -11.97 -9.19
C ALA A 418 11.64 -11.12 -9.96
N GLU A 419 11.95 -11.49 -11.20
CA GLU A 419 12.85 -10.69 -12.05
C GLU A 419 12.23 -9.34 -12.43
N HIS A 420 10.92 -9.27 -12.70
CA HIS A 420 10.24 -8.00 -12.96
C HIS A 420 10.31 -7.06 -11.75
N VAL A 421 10.02 -7.56 -10.54
CA VAL A 421 10.09 -6.73 -9.31
C VAL A 421 11.52 -6.38 -8.97
N ARG A 422 12.47 -7.30 -9.19
CA ARG A 422 13.90 -7.08 -9.01
C ARG A 422 14.42 -5.95 -9.91
N ASN A 423 14.02 -5.95 -11.18
CA ASN A 423 14.40 -4.88 -12.11
C ASN A 423 13.87 -3.51 -11.68
N LEU A 424 12.65 -3.44 -11.13
CA LEU A 424 12.13 -2.21 -10.53
C LEU A 424 12.94 -1.79 -9.30
N ALA A 425 13.32 -2.74 -8.44
CA ALA A 425 14.16 -2.46 -7.27
C ALA A 425 15.53 -1.92 -7.69
N LEU A 426 16.21 -2.57 -8.63
CA LEU A 426 17.52 -2.14 -9.15
C LEU A 426 17.44 -0.77 -9.84
N GLN A 427 16.36 -0.49 -10.57
CA GLN A 427 16.13 0.83 -11.12
C GLN A 427 15.99 1.87 -10.00
N GLY A 428 15.19 1.58 -8.95
CA GLY A 428 15.04 2.44 -7.79
C GLY A 428 16.36 2.65 -7.02
N MET A 429 17.23 1.64 -6.99
CA MET A 429 18.55 1.68 -6.36
C MET A 429 19.63 2.37 -7.22
N SER A 430 19.30 2.78 -8.46
CA SER A 430 20.27 3.45 -9.32
C SER A 430 20.81 4.74 -8.67
N PRO A 431 22.07 5.12 -8.93
CA PRO A 431 22.70 6.30 -8.32
C PRO A 431 21.96 7.61 -8.63
N VAL A 432 21.21 7.67 -9.73
CA VAL A 432 20.39 8.84 -10.09
C VAL A 432 19.16 8.98 -9.19
N LEU A 433 18.55 7.86 -8.79
CA LEU A 433 17.31 7.85 -8.02
C LEU A 433 17.54 7.72 -6.51
N SER A 434 18.65 7.13 -6.10
CA SER A 434 18.93 6.83 -4.70
C SER A 434 20.34 7.22 -4.27
N TYR A 435 20.47 7.48 -2.99
CA TYR A 435 21.78 7.49 -2.34
C TYR A 435 22.18 6.06 -2.00
N HIS A 436 23.33 5.60 -2.46
CA HIS A 436 23.97 4.40 -1.92
C HIS A 436 24.73 4.79 -0.66
N VAL A 437 24.26 4.34 0.50
CA VAL A 437 24.91 4.62 1.79
C VAL A 437 26.07 3.66 1.97
N GLN A 438 27.26 4.19 2.28
CA GLN A 438 28.51 3.42 2.38
C GLN A 438 29.31 3.84 3.62
N LEU A 439 30.20 2.96 4.05
CA LEU A 439 31.25 3.28 5.01
C LEU A 439 32.57 3.55 4.27
N GLN A 440 33.09 4.76 4.39
CA GLN A 440 34.43 5.13 3.89
C GLN A 440 35.26 5.66 5.07
N ASN A 441 36.35 4.96 5.39
CA ASN A 441 37.18 5.27 6.56
C ASN A 441 36.33 5.42 7.87
N GLU A 442 35.46 4.45 8.12
CA GLU A 442 34.55 4.39 9.27
C GLU A 442 33.48 5.53 9.32
N GLN A 443 33.43 6.40 8.32
CA GLN A 443 32.41 7.45 8.20
C GLN A 443 31.35 7.03 7.19
N MET A 444 30.08 7.26 7.53
CA MET A 444 28.98 7.08 6.59
C MET A 444 29.00 8.19 5.55
N VAL A 445 28.84 7.80 4.30
CA VAL A 445 28.72 8.70 3.15
C VAL A 445 27.54 8.28 2.29
N TRP A 446 26.94 9.25 1.60
CA TRP A 446 25.85 9.06 0.66
C TRP A 446 26.34 9.33 -0.75
N VAL A 447 26.41 8.29 -1.58
CA VAL A 447 26.91 8.37 -2.95
C VAL A 447 25.74 8.42 -3.91
N THR A 448 25.72 9.40 -4.80
CA THR A 448 24.67 9.61 -5.80
C THR A 448 25.24 10.14 -7.10
N GLU A 449 24.42 10.21 -8.16
CA GLU A 449 24.79 10.73 -9.46
C GLU A 449 23.89 11.92 -9.83
N ASP A 450 24.50 13.05 -10.19
CA ASP A 450 23.85 14.23 -10.75
C ASP A 450 24.61 14.69 -11.99
N HIS A 451 23.90 15.00 -13.06
CA HIS A 451 24.50 15.45 -14.33
C HIS A 451 25.62 14.53 -14.85
N GLN A 452 25.43 13.21 -14.70
CA GLN A 452 26.41 12.18 -15.08
C GLN A 452 27.72 12.25 -14.27
N GLN A 453 27.70 12.85 -13.11
CA GLN A 453 28.84 12.91 -12.19
C GLN A 453 28.47 12.28 -10.83
N MET A 454 29.39 11.47 -10.33
CA MET A 454 29.25 10.87 -9.00
C MET A 454 29.57 11.90 -7.92
N HIS A 455 28.69 12.04 -6.96
CA HIS A 455 28.84 12.92 -5.80
C HIS A 455 28.84 12.09 -4.52
N THR A 456 29.71 12.46 -3.60
CA THR A 456 29.80 11.85 -2.27
C THR A 456 29.51 12.90 -1.22
N LEU A 457 28.42 12.71 -0.49
CA LEU A 457 27.98 13.60 0.59
C LEU A 457 28.47 13.01 1.92
N LYS A 458 29.11 13.82 2.75
CA LYS A 458 29.61 13.42 4.09
C LYS A 458 28.60 13.66 5.20
N THR A 459 27.46 14.27 4.87
CA THR A 459 26.35 14.54 5.79
C THR A 459 25.07 14.04 5.17
N GLU A 460 24.20 13.48 6.00
CA GLU A 460 22.90 12.98 5.58
C GLU A 460 22.08 14.07 4.85
N PRO A 461 21.54 13.77 3.65
CA PRO A 461 20.65 14.69 2.95
C PRO A 461 19.35 14.95 3.70
N GLY A 462 18.94 16.22 3.77
CA GLY A 462 17.72 16.65 4.47
C GLY A 462 17.89 17.99 5.15
N ASP A 463 16.76 18.70 5.38
CA ASP A 463 16.76 19.97 6.07
C ASP A 463 16.94 19.81 7.60
N TRP A 464 17.26 20.92 8.28
CA TRP A 464 17.53 20.91 9.72
C TRP A 464 16.29 20.50 10.54
N TRP A 465 15.09 20.84 10.06
CA TRP A 465 13.83 20.52 10.74
C TRP A 465 13.52 19.02 10.70
N ARG A 466 13.75 18.36 9.55
CA ARG A 466 13.63 16.91 9.40
C ARG A 466 14.63 16.18 10.28
N ARG A 467 15.88 16.66 10.34
CA ARG A 467 16.91 16.12 11.24
C ARG A 467 16.52 16.26 12.72
N LEU A 468 15.95 17.40 13.09
CA LEU A 468 15.47 17.64 14.46
C LEU A 468 14.33 16.68 14.86
N ASN A 469 13.35 16.49 13.96
CA ASN A 469 12.24 15.56 14.18
C ASN A 469 12.71 14.10 14.27
N ALA A 470 13.61 13.67 13.40
CA ALA A 470 14.23 12.34 13.45
C ALA A 470 15.04 12.14 14.75
N TRP A 471 15.82 13.14 15.14
CA TRP A 471 16.57 13.11 16.41
C TRP A 471 15.66 13.04 17.64
N PHE A 472 14.58 13.81 17.66
CA PHE A 472 13.61 13.79 18.75
C PHE A 472 12.95 12.42 18.88
N ALA A 473 12.49 11.82 17.79
CA ALA A 473 11.90 10.50 17.76
C ALA A 473 12.85 9.42 18.30
N LYS A 474 14.13 9.49 17.91
CA LYS A 474 15.19 8.63 18.44
C LYS A 474 15.39 8.84 19.95
N SER A 475 15.43 10.11 20.41
CA SER A 475 15.73 10.45 21.81
C SER A 475 14.63 10.05 22.79
N VAL A 476 13.37 10.01 22.32
CA VAL A 476 12.20 9.62 23.13
C VAL A 476 11.93 8.12 23.10
N GLY A 477 12.71 7.34 22.32
CA GLY A 477 12.56 5.89 22.24
C GLY A 477 11.24 5.44 21.59
N LEU A 478 10.74 6.21 20.62
CA LEU A 478 9.49 5.92 19.88
C LEU A 478 9.57 4.65 19.01
N GLU A 479 10.71 3.96 18.95
CA GLU A 479 10.91 2.76 18.11
C GLU A 479 9.81 1.69 18.28
N ARG A 480 9.29 1.53 19.49
CA ARG A 480 8.22 0.54 19.77
C ARG A 480 6.84 1.00 19.32
N MET A 481 6.70 2.27 18.98
CA MET A 481 5.45 2.91 18.57
C MET A 481 5.45 3.26 17.07
N LEU A 482 6.61 3.24 16.45
CA LEU A 482 6.86 3.39 15.02
C LEU A 482 6.84 2.03 14.36
#